data_8d88a9ea3be5bd44c1256056b45f7a45
#
_entry.id   8d88a9ea3be5bd44c1256056b45f7a45
#
_cell.length_a   1.000
_cell.length_b   1.000
_cell.length_c   1.000
_cell.angle_alpha   90.00
_cell.angle_beta   90.00
_cell.angle_gamma   90.00
#
_symmetry.space_group_name_H-M   'P 1'
#
loop_
_entity.id
_entity.type
_entity.pdbx_description
1 polymer ?
#
loop_
_entity_poly.entity_id
_entity_poly.type
_entity_poly.pdbx_seq_one_letter_code
_entity_poly.pdbx_strand_id
1 'polypeptide(L)'
;MIEQDYQNKHILVTGAASGIGFSQLETYLAAGANVYALDFQPISLVHPRLQTYQIDLRAHDALTALATDLTNRVDFDILLNTAGVLDDYQPSLATNLAEWQRVLDTNLTPMFILSNAVLPAILARGYGHIINMASIAGFSAGGGGAAYTTSKHAIIGYTKQLAFDYAPQGLHANAIAPGAIATPMNAADFAGEGVMAKQVAAQTPARRWATAQEVADLTFYLTSPQADYINGAVLPIDGGWTLGH
;
A
#
# COMPACT_ATOMS: atom_id res chain seq x y z
N MET A 1 13.81 -10.80 -18.15
CA MET A 1 12.78 -9.78 -17.81
C MET A 1 11.46 -10.52 -17.67
N ILE A 2 10.75 -10.35 -16.58
CA ILE A 2 9.40 -10.87 -16.47
C ILE A 2 8.53 -9.89 -17.25
N GLU A 3 8.28 -10.17 -18.53
CA GLU A 3 7.28 -9.43 -19.30
C GLU A 3 5.91 -9.90 -18.81
N GLN A 4 5.17 -9.00 -18.19
CA GLN A 4 3.80 -9.27 -17.76
C GLN A 4 2.88 -8.36 -18.53
N ASP A 5 1.88 -8.98 -19.15
CA ASP A 5 0.83 -8.28 -19.85
C ASP A 5 -0.36 -8.07 -18.90
N TYR A 6 -0.60 -6.81 -18.57
CA TYR A 6 -1.76 -6.39 -17.79
C TYR A 6 -2.84 -5.75 -18.68
N GLN A 7 -2.78 -5.96 -19.99
CA GLN A 7 -3.84 -5.49 -20.89
C GLN A 7 -5.21 -5.98 -20.42
N ASN A 8 -6.18 -5.07 -20.41
CA ASN A 8 -7.54 -5.32 -19.92
C ASN A 8 -7.67 -5.67 -18.44
N LYS A 9 -6.60 -5.62 -17.65
CA LYS A 9 -6.67 -5.73 -16.19
C LYS A 9 -7.10 -4.41 -15.57
N HIS A 10 -7.91 -4.46 -14.52
CA HIS A 10 -8.41 -3.33 -13.77
C HIS A 10 -7.75 -3.28 -12.39
N ILE A 11 -7.03 -2.20 -12.14
CA ILE A 11 -6.23 -2.00 -10.93
C ILE A 11 -6.82 -0.84 -10.14
N LEU A 12 -7.18 -1.06 -8.88
CA LEU A 12 -7.55 0.00 -7.95
C LEU A 12 -6.37 0.31 -7.03
N VAL A 13 -5.91 1.56 -6.99
CA VAL A 13 -4.77 1.97 -6.18
C VAL A 13 -5.12 3.17 -5.31
N THR A 14 -4.73 3.13 -4.04
CA THR A 14 -4.87 4.25 -3.09
C THR A 14 -3.53 4.90 -2.79
N GLY A 15 -3.53 6.22 -2.47
CA GLY A 15 -2.30 6.98 -2.23
C GLY A 15 -1.50 7.22 -3.51
N ALA A 16 -2.20 7.40 -4.63
CA ALA A 16 -1.64 7.38 -5.97
C ALA A 16 -1.08 8.73 -6.46
N ALA A 17 -1.21 9.80 -5.69
CA ALA A 17 -0.71 11.12 -6.09
C ALA A 17 0.82 11.27 -5.90
N SER A 18 1.45 10.40 -5.10
CA SER A 18 2.87 10.51 -4.81
C SER A 18 3.50 9.18 -4.36
N GLY A 19 4.83 9.16 -4.25
CA GLY A 19 5.59 8.08 -3.62
C GLY A 19 5.33 6.70 -4.21
N ILE A 20 5.13 5.71 -3.35
CA ILE A 20 4.96 4.31 -3.75
C ILE A 20 3.71 4.13 -4.63
N GLY A 21 2.57 4.71 -4.23
CA GLY A 21 1.32 4.58 -4.99
C GLY A 21 1.41 5.19 -6.38
N PHE A 22 2.13 6.29 -6.55
CA PHE A 22 2.39 6.89 -7.87
C PHE A 22 3.28 6.00 -8.73
N SER A 23 4.37 5.45 -8.18
CA SER A 23 5.22 4.50 -8.92
C SER A 23 4.48 3.21 -9.31
N GLN A 24 3.59 2.70 -8.44
CA GLN A 24 2.70 1.59 -8.79
C GLN A 24 1.78 1.96 -9.95
N LEU A 25 1.10 3.11 -9.87
CA LEU A 25 0.23 3.62 -10.94
C LEU A 25 0.96 3.67 -12.29
N GLU A 26 2.15 4.27 -12.35
CA GLU A 26 2.96 4.35 -13.58
C GLU A 26 3.35 2.97 -14.10
N THR A 27 3.78 2.07 -13.20
CA THR A 27 4.19 0.71 -13.56
C THR A 27 3.05 -0.07 -14.21
N TYR A 28 1.84 -0.05 -13.65
CA TYR A 28 0.70 -0.75 -14.22
C TYR A 28 0.16 -0.12 -15.49
N LEU A 29 0.19 1.22 -15.62
CA LEU A 29 -0.16 1.90 -16.88
C LEU A 29 0.81 1.53 -18.00
N ALA A 30 2.11 1.48 -17.71
CA ALA A 30 3.14 1.06 -18.68
C ALA A 30 2.95 -0.39 -19.13
N ALA A 31 2.45 -1.27 -18.25
CA ALA A 31 2.12 -2.65 -18.54
C ALA A 31 0.75 -2.85 -19.24
N GLY A 32 0.04 -1.78 -19.56
CA GLY A 32 -1.20 -1.84 -20.34
C GLY A 32 -2.49 -1.90 -19.50
N ALA A 33 -2.42 -1.85 -18.18
CA ALA A 33 -3.59 -1.91 -17.31
C ALA A 33 -4.49 -0.67 -17.41
N ASN A 34 -5.76 -0.84 -17.03
CA ASN A 34 -6.66 0.25 -16.69
C ASN A 34 -6.52 0.55 -15.18
N VAL A 35 -6.11 1.75 -14.83
CA VAL A 35 -5.83 2.13 -13.44
C VAL A 35 -6.88 3.11 -12.92
N TYR A 36 -7.41 2.81 -11.74
CA TYR A 36 -8.36 3.62 -10.99
C TYR A 36 -7.64 4.09 -9.73
N ALA A 37 -7.32 5.37 -9.69
CA ALA A 37 -6.40 5.94 -8.71
C ALA A 37 -7.14 6.86 -7.73
N LEU A 38 -7.04 6.55 -6.44
CA LEU A 38 -7.65 7.30 -5.35
C LEU A 38 -6.57 8.03 -4.55
N ASP A 39 -6.75 9.33 -4.31
CA ASP A 39 -5.89 10.10 -3.42
C ASP A 39 -6.64 11.29 -2.82
N PHE A 40 -6.16 11.79 -1.68
CA PHE A 40 -6.60 13.05 -1.12
C PHE A 40 -6.12 14.26 -1.96
N GLN A 41 -4.93 14.15 -2.54
CA GLN A 41 -4.34 15.17 -3.41
C GLN A 41 -4.76 14.92 -4.87
N PRO A 42 -4.80 15.98 -5.69
CA PRO A 42 -5.04 15.82 -7.12
C PRO A 42 -3.88 15.05 -7.78
N ILE A 43 -4.23 14.10 -8.64
CA ILE A 43 -3.27 13.35 -9.45
C ILE A 43 -3.11 14.06 -10.78
N SER A 44 -1.93 14.59 -11.07
CA SER A 44 -1.66 15.41 -12.26
C SER A 44 -1.40 14.61 -13.53
N LEU A 45 -1.14 13.30 -13.42
CA LEU A 45 -0.90 12.43 -14.58
C LEU A 45 -2.17 12.29 -15.42
N VAL A 46 -2.02 12.47 -16.73
CA VAL A 46 -3.10 12.26 -17.71
C VAL A 46 -2.73 11.08 -18.61
N HIS A 47 -3.60 10.06 -18.66
CA HIS A 47 -3.38 8.89 -19.49
C HIS A 47 -4.72 8.27 -19.92
N PRO A 48 -4.87 7.74 -21.15
CA PRO A 48 -6.16 7.20 -21.64
C PRO A 48 -6.74 6.06 -20.81
N ARG A 49 -5.90 5.30 -20.10
CA ARG A 49 -6.28 4.18 -19.24
C ARG A 49 -6.25 4.53 -17.75
N LEU A 50 -6.19 5.82 -17.40
CA LEU A 50 -6.21 6.30 -16.01
C LEU A 50 -7.54 6.99 -15.71
N GLN A 51 -8.18 6.60 -14.62
CA GLN A 51 -9.27 7.33 -13.99
C GLN A 51 -8.84 7.75 -12.59
N THR A 52 -9.00 9.03 -12.24
CA THR A 52 -8.57 9.59 -10.96
C THR A 52 -9.77 10.03 -10.13
N TYR A 53 -9.72 9.78 -8.85
CA TYR A 53 -10.75 10.15 -7.88
C TYR A 53 -10.08 10.87 -6.70
N GLN A 54 -10.38 12.15 -6.55
CA GLN A 54 -9.91 12.90 -5.39
C GLN A 54 -10.86 12.67 -4.22
N ILE A 55 -10.38 11.99 -3.19
CA ILE A 55 -11.20 11.60 -2.02
C ILE A 55 -10.34 11.52 -0.76
N ASP A 56 -10.87 12.03 0.35
CA ASP A 56 -10.34 11.74 1.68
C ASP A 56 -10.81 10.35 2.13
N LEU A 57 -9.87 9.42 2.26
CA LEU A 57 -10.18 8.05 2.65
C LEU A 57 -10.82 7.94 4.05
N ARG A 58 -10.66 8.97 4.90
CA ARG A 58 -11.29 9.05 6.22
C ARG A 58 -12.79 9.35 6.14
N ALA A 59 -13.27 9.84 5.01
CA ALA A 59 -14.69 10.02 4.76
C ALA A 59 -15.33 8.68 4.38
N HIS A 60 -15.43 7.76 5.35
CA HIS A 60 -15.75 6.34 5.14
C HIS A 60 -17.07 6.12 4.40
N ASP A 61 -18.10 6.93 4.66
CA ASP A 61 -19.39 6.84 3.94
C ASP A 61 -19.21 7.20 2.45
N ALA A 62 -18.47 8.27 2.16
CA ALA A 62 -18.18 8.68 0.79
C ALA A 62 -17.29 7.65 0.08
N LEU A 63 -16.30 7.09 0.78
CA LEU A 63 -15.46 6.02 0.25
C LEU A 63 -16.27 4.77 -0.06
N THR A 64 -17.18 4.37 0.83
CA THR A 64 -18.07 3.22 0.63
C THR A 64 -19.00 3.44 -0.57
N ALA A 65 -19.56 4.64 -0.72
CA ALA A 65 -20.40 4.98 -1.87
C ALA A 65 -19.60 4.95 -3.18
N LEU A 66 -18.38 5.53 -3.19
CA LEU A 66 -17.50 5.49 -4.35
C LEU A 66 -17.08 4.04 -4.70
N ALA A 67 -16.69 3.24 -3.71
CA ALA A 67 -16.31 1.84 -3.90
C ALA A 67 -17.46 1.03 -4.50
N THR A 68 -18.70 1.23 -4.00
CA THR A 68 -19.91 0.60 -4.53
C THR A 68 -20.17 1.01 -5.99
N ASP A 69 -20.08 2.31 -6.30
CA ASP A 69 -20.27 2.80 -7.66
C ASP A 69 -19.21 2.22 -8.62
N LEU A 70 -17.96 2.17 -8.19
CA LEU A 70 -16.87 1.59 -8.98
C LEU A 70 -17.07 0.09 -9.23
N THR A 71 -17.39 -0.69 -8.20
CA THR A 71 -17.55 -2.15 -8.32
C THR A 71 -18.83 -2.56 -9.06
N ASN A 72 -19.83 -1.69 -9.14
CA ASN A 72 -21.00 -1.88 -10.01
C ASN A 72 -20.66 -1.73 -11.51
N ARG A 73 -19.55 -1.09 -11.85
CA ARG A 73 -19.14 -0.81 -13.23
C ARG A 73 -17.91 -1.59 -13.68
N VAL A 74 -17.08 -2.01 -12.73
CA VAL A 74 -15.77 -2.60 -13.01
C VAL A 74 -15.49 -3.75 -12.06
N ASP A 75 -15.14 -4.89 -12.61
CA ASP A 75 -14.60 -6.02 -11.88
C ASP A 75 -13.08 -5.84 -11.71
N PHE A 76 -12.64 -5.41 -10.54
CA PHE A 76 -11.22 -5.21 -10.27
C PHE A 76 -10.47 -6.55 -10.19
N ASP A 77 -9.32 -6.62 -10.86
CA ASP A 77 -8.40 -7.77 -10.79
C ASP A 77 -7.44 -7.62 -9.59
N ILE A 78 -7.03 -6.39 -9.29
CA ILE A 78 -6.02 -6.07 -8.30
C ILE A 78 -6.44 -4.86 -7.50
N LEU A 79 -6.31 -4.95 -6.16
CA LEU A 79 -6.40 -3.83 -5.24
C LEU A 79 -5.04 -3.59 -4.58
N LEU A 80 -4.56 -2.34 -4.68
CA LEU A 80 -3.34 -1.86 -4.03
C LEU A 80 -3.72 -0.87 -2.93
N ASN A 81 -3.74 -1.32 -1.70
CA ASN A 81 -3.97 -0.52 -0.51
C ASN A 81 -2.66 0.13 -0.06
N THR A 82 -2.27 1.24 -0.70
CA THR A 82 -0.96 1.87 -0.51
C THR A 82 -1.03 3.16 0.33
N ALA A 83 -2.17 3.81 0.36
CA ALA A 83 -2.34 5.04 1.16
C ALA A 83 -1.97 4.82 2.63
N GLY A 84 -1.34 5.84 3.22
CA GLY A 84 -1.01 5.84 4.63
C GLY A 84 -0.41 7.16 5.08
N VAL A 85 -0.46 7.40 6.39
CA VAL A 85 0.12 8.56 7.05
C VAL A 85 0.92 8.14 8.27
N LEU A 86 1.94 8.93 8.62
CA LEU A 86 2.69 8.82 9.88
C LEU A 86 1.95 9.54 11.01
N ASP A 87 2.37 9.27 12.25
CA ASP A 87 1.88 9.87 13.48
C ASP A 87 2.93 10.74 14.19
N ASP A 88 3.86 11.31 13.44
CA ASP A 88 4.96 12.15 13.92
C ASP A 88 5.77 11.50 15.06
N TYR A 89 5.85 10.17 15.10
CA TYR A 89 6.58 9.37 16.09
C TYR A 89 6.17 9.63 17.54
N GLN A 90 4.91 10.00 17.77
CA GLN A 90 4.42 10.33 19.11
C GLN A 90 4.34 9.09 20.01
N PRO A 91 4.92 9.15 21.23
CA PRO A 91 4.73 8.11 22.22
C PRO A 91 3.28 8.08 22.73
N SER A 92 2.85 6.95 23.32
CA SER A 92 1.45 6.71 23.69
C SER A 92 0.84 7.82 24.57
N LEU A 93 1.57 8.35 25.56
CA LEU A 93 1.05 9.42 26.42
C LEU A 93 0.91 10.78 25.71
N ALA A 94 1.60 10.99 24.60
CA ALA A 94 1.49 12.20 23.77
C ALA A 94 0.48 12.03 22.63
N THR A 95 0.06 10.80 22.30
CA THR A 95 -0.93 10.51 21.26
C THR A 95 -2.34 10.74 21.82
N ASN A 96 -3.02 11.79 21.39
CA ASN A 96 -4.42 11.98 21.74
C ASN A 96 -5.34 11.11 20.88
N LEU A 97 -6.62 10.98 21.31
CA LEU A 97 -7.59 10.12 20.62
C LEU A 97 -7.86 10.55 19.16
N ALA A 98 -7.84 11.85 18.88
CA ALA A 98 -8.07 12.35 17.52
C ALA A 98 -6.93 11.94 16.57
N GLU A 99 -5.67 12.02 17.03
CA GLU A 99 -4.51 11.58 16.25
C GLU A 99 -4.50 10.06 16.07
N TRP A 100 -4.77 9.32 17.14
CA TRP A 100 -4.97 7.87 17.08
C TRP A 100 -6.00 7.49 16.01
N GLN A 101 -7.17 8.11 16.06
CA GLN A 101 -8.25 7.86 15.12
C GLN A 101 -7.86 8.27 13.69
N ARG A 102 -7.25 9.45 13.51
CA ARG A 102 -6.77 9.92 12.19
C ARG A 102 -5.89 8.87 11.50
N VAL A 103 -4.96 8.27 12.23
CA VAL A 103 -4.05 7.27 11.67
C VAL A 103 -4.79 5.98 11.31
N LEU A 104 -5.65 5.48 12.18
CA LEU A 104 -6.42 4.26 11.91
C LEU A 104 -7.42 4.46 10.78
N ASP A 105 -8.10 5.60 10.74
CA ASP A 105 -9.08 5.94 9.69
C ASP A 105 -8.43 6.17 8.32
N THR A 106 -7.12 6.46 8.29
CA THR A 106 -6.38 6.57 7.04
C THR A 106 -5.73 5.26 6.62
N ASN A 107 -5.05 4.58 7.56
CA ASN A 107 -4.16 3.46 7.24
C ASN A 107 -4.87 2.11 7.22
N LEU A 108 -5.95 1.93 7.99
CA LEU A 108 -6.56 0.61 8.24
C LEU A 108 -8.00 0.52 7.75
N THR A 109 -8.89 1.40 8.20
CA THR A 109 -10.34 1.31 7.90
C THR A 109 -10.64 1.35 6.40
N PRO A 110 -10.00 2.23 5.58
CA PRO A 110 -10.21 2.26 4.13
C PRO A 110 -9.80 0.96 3.44
N MET A 111 -8.73 0.35 3.91
CA MET A 111 -8.26 -0.95 3.42
C MET A 111 -9.33 -2.03 3.59
N PHE A 112 -9.98 -2.08 4.74
CA PHE A 112 -11.10 -2.98 5.00
C PHE A 112 -12.29 -2.68 4.07
N ILE A 113 -12.69 -1.41 3.92
CA ILE A 113 -13.81 -0.99 3.06
C ILE A 113 -13.56 -1.41 1.61
N LEU A 114 -12.41 -1.06 1.06
CA LEU A 114 -12.08 -1.34 -0.34
C LEU A 114 -11.88 -2.83 -0.61
N SER A 115 -11.25 -3.57 0.32
CA SER A 115 -11.11 -5.01 0.19
C SER A 115 -12.46 -5.71 0.11
N ASN A 116 -13.39 -5.37 1.01
CA ASN A 116 -14.74 -5.95 0.99
C ASN A 116 -15.54 -5.56 -0.27
N ALA A 117 -15.28 -4.39 -0.83
CA ALA A 117 -15.94 -3.97 -2.06
C ALA A 117 -15.48 -4.79 -3.29
N VAL A 118 -14.18 -5.08 -3.42
CA VAL A 118 -13.65 -5.81 -4.59
C VAL A 118 -13.74 -7.33 -4.45
N LEU A 119 -13.77 -7.87 -3.23
CA LEU A 119 -13.79 -9.31 -2.96
C LEU A 119 -14.88 -10.08 -3.73
N PRO A 120 -16.16 -9.65 -3.78
CA PRO A 120 -17.20 -10.44 -4.44
C PRO A 120 -16.87 -10.78 -5.91
N ALA A 121 -16.34 -9.81 -6.68
CA ALA A 121 -15.96 -10.04 -8.07
C ALA A 121 -14.73 -10.94 -8.19
N ILE A 122 -13.73 -10.79 -7.32
CA ILE A 122 -12.54 -11.64 -7.26
C ILE A 122 -12.95 -13.09 -7.00
N LEU A 123 -13.78 -13.33 -5.98
CA LEU A 123 -14.21 -14.66 -5.59
C LEU A 123 -15.09 -15.31 -6.67
N ALA A 124 -15.99 -14.55 -7.30
CA ALA A 124 -16.82 -15.04 -8.39
C ALA A 124 -15.98 -15.45 -9.63
N ARG A 125 -14.89 -14.72 -9.91
CA ARG A 125 -13.95 -15.02 -11.00
C ARG A 125 -12.96 -16.15 -10.65
N GLY A 126 -12.72 -16.39 -9.37
CA GLY A 126 -11.77 -17.39 -8.87
C GLY A 126 -10.30 -16.98 -9.00
N TYR A 127 -9.99 -15.70 -9.20
CA TYR A 127 -8.63 -15.18 -9.28
C TYR A 127 -8.57 -13.66 -9.07
N GLY A 128 -7.65 -13.21 -8.24
CA GLY A 128 -7.35 -11.79 -8.06
C GLY A 128 -6.40 -11.53 -6.89
N HIS A 129 -5.91 -10.29 -6.79
CA HIS A 129 -4.88 -9.94 -5.84
C HIS A 129 -5.28 -8.73 -4.98
N ILE A 130 -4.92 -8.81 -3.69
CA ILE A 130 -4.94 -7.67 -2.77
C ILE A 130 -3.54 -7.50 -2.18
N ILE A 131 -2.91 -6.36 -2.41
CA ILE A 131 -1.62 -6.02 -1.84
C ILE A 131 -1.79 -4.88 -0.85
N ASN A 132 -1.46 -5.17 0.40
CA ASN A 132 -1.57 -4.22 1.50
C ASN A 132 -0.20 -3.64 1.87
N MET A 133 -0.11 -2.31 1.97
CA MET A 133 1.13 -1.63 2.33
C MET A 133 1.27 -1.56 3.86
N ALA A 134 2.00 -2.53 4.41
CA ALA A 134 2.41 -2.54 5.81
C ALA A 134 3.61 -1.58 6.04
N SER A 135 4.56 -1.98 6.83
CA SER A 135 5.85 -1.35 7.13
C SER A 135 6.69 -2.32 7.95
N ILE A 136 7.98 -2.13 8.04
CA ILE A 136 8.82 -2.76 9.08
C ILE A 136 8.31 -2.44 10.48
N ALA A 137 7.66 -1.28 10.69
CA ALA A 137 6.94 -0.94 11.92
C ALA A 137 5.76 -1.88 12.23
N GLY A 138 5.40 -2.78 11.33
CA GLY A 138 4.44 -3.87 11.57
C GLY A 138 5.08 -5.13 12.16
N PHE A 139 6.41 -5.20 12.23
CA PHE A 139 7.15 -6.31 12.86
C PHE A 139 7.73 -5.93 14.22
N SER A 140 8.11 -4.65 14.39
CA SER A 140 8.77 -4.16 15.60
C SER A 140 8.37 -2.71 15.89
N ALA A 141 8.66 -2.24 17.08
CA ALA A 141 8.53 -0.82 17.43
C ALA A 141 9.72 0.00 16.87
N GLY A 142 9.59 1.33 16.88
CA GLY A 142 10.65 2.28 16.54
C GLY A 142 10.58 2.85 15.12
N GLY A 143 9.79 2.26 14.22
CA GLY A 143 9.57 2.78 12.86
C GLY A 143 8.39 3.76 12.74
N GLY A 144 7.81 4.18 13.87
CA GLY A 144 6.70 5.12 13.99
C GLY A 144 6.29 5.26 15.44
N GLY A 145 5.29 6.10 15.74
CA GLY A 145 4.72 6.26 17.06
C GLY A 145 3.65 5.19 17.36
N ALA A 146 2.89 5.43 18.43
CA ALA A 146 1.93 4.44 18.95
C ALA A 146 0.82 4.08 17.95
N ALA A 147 0.21 5.07 17.30
CA ALA A 147 -0.88 4.85 16.36
C ALA A 147 -0.39 4.20 15.05
N TYR A 148 0.71 4.70 14.49
CA TYR A 148 1.28 4.16 13.25
C TYR A 148 1.70 2.70 13.41
N THR A 149 2.52 2.41 14.42
CA THR A 149 2.98 1.06 14.73
C THR A 149 1.80 0.10 14.89
N THR A 150 0.77 0.50 15.65
CA THR A 150 -0.45 -0.31 15.82
C THR A 150 -1.15 -0.54 14.48
N SER A 151 -1.33 0.50 13.64
CA SER A 151 -1.96 0.35 12.34
C SER A 151 -1.23 -0.64 11.45
N LYS A 152 0.11 -0.61 11.45
CA LYS A 152 0.93 -1.48 10.59
C LYS A 152 0.96 -2.95 11.06
N HIS A 153 0.89 -3.20 12.37
CA HIS A 153 0.66 -4.54 12.91
C HIS A 153 -0.74 -5.07 12.56
N ALA A 154 -1.78 -4.22 12.65
CA ALA A 154 -3.14 -4.59 12.29
C ALA A 154 -3.27 -4.96 10.82
N ILE A 155 -2.61 -4.24 9.90
CA ILE A 155 -2.56 -4.55 8.47
C ILE A 155 -2.00 -5.94 8.22
N ILE A 156 -0.94 -6.34 8.92
CA ILE A 156 -0.34 -7.67 8.83
C ILE A 156 -1.36 -8.74 9.25
N GLY A 157 -2.04 -8.54 10.36
CA GLY A 157 -3.07 -9.46 10.85
C GLY A 157 -4.23 -9.60 9.85
N TYR A 158 -4.73 -8.47 9.36
CA TYR A 158 -5.82 -8.45 8.38
C TYR A 158 -5.45 -9.13 7.05
N THR A 159 -4.23 -8.90 6.55
CA THR A 159 -3.73 -9.56 5.33
C THR A 159 -3.71 -11.08 5.46
N LYS A 160 -3.21 -11.58 6.60
CA LYS A 160 -3.19 -13.02 6.86
C LYS A 160 -4.60 -13.62 6.95
N GLN A 161 -5.53 -12.88 7.58
CA GLN A 161 -6.91 -13.33 7.68
C GLN A 161 -7.58 -13.39 6.31
N LEU A 162 -7.43 -12.36 5.46
CA LEU A 162 -7.94 -12.37 4.09
C LEU A 162 -7.43 -13.58 3.29
N ALA A 163 -6.13 -13.84 3.36
CA ALA A 163 -5.53 -14.98 2.68
C ALA A 163 -6.09 -16.31 3.20
N PHE A 164 -6.19 -16.48 4.51
CA PHE A 164 -6.72 -17.69 5.14
C PHE A 164 -8.17 -17.97 4.74
N ASP A 165 -9.01 -16.93 4.76
CA ASP A 165 -10.45 -17.06 4.50
C ASP A 165 -10.74 -17.37 3.01
N TYR A 166 -9.99 -16.73 2.08
CA TYR A 166 -10.38 -16.68 0.67
C TYR A 166 -9.39 -17.29 -0.32
N ALA A 167 -8.22 -17.78 0.11
CA ALA A 167 -7.29 -18.47 -0.78
C ALA A 167 -7.94 -19.66 -1.52
N PRO A 168 -8.80 -20.51 -0.89
CA PRO A 168 -9.47 -21.58 -1.60
C PRO A 168 -10.38 -21.12 -2.73
N GLN A 169 -10.75 -19.84 -2.75
CA GLN A 169 -11.61 -19.21 -3.75
C GLN A 169 -10.83 -18.32 -4.73
N GLY A 170 -9.48 -18.44 -4.76
CA GLY A 170 -8.61 -17.77 -5.73
C GLY A 170 -8.16 -16.36 -5.35
N LEU A 171 -8.30 -15.93 -4.09
CA LEU A 171 -7.70 -14.69 -3.61
C LEU A 171 -6.22 -14.90 -3.29
N HIS A 172 -5.37 -14.00 -3.79
CA HIS A 172 -3.98 -13.83 -3.38
C HIS A 172 -3.86 -12.53 -2.58
N ALA A 173 -3.79 -12.61 -1.26
CA ALA A 173 -3.63 -11.45 -0.38
C ALA A 173 -2.27 -11.46 0.29
N ASN A 174 -1.45 -10.44 0.01
CA ASN A 174 -0.11 -10.30 0.58
C ASN A 174 0.13 -8.88 1.09
N ALA A 175 1.10 -8.72 1.96
CA ALA A 175 1.56 -7.41 2.40
C ALA A 175 3.03 -7.18 2.02
N ILE A 176 3.34 -5.94 1.70
CA ILE A 176 4.72 -5.46 1.58
C ILE A 176 5.02 -4.64 2.83
N ALA A 177 6.20 -4.83 3.40
CA ALA A 177 6.67 -4.11 4.58
C ALA A 177 7.93 -3.29 4.24
N PRO A 178 7.77 -2.04 3.73
CA PRO A 178 8.90 -1.18 3.40
C PRO A 178 9.66 -0.73 4.65
N GLY A 179 10.98 -0.57 4.50
CA GLY A 179 11.84 0.18 5.40
C GLY A 179 11.96 1.65 4.98
N ALA A 180 13.19 2.14 4.88
CA ALA A 180 13.48 3.51 4.46
C ALA A 180 13.31 3.67 2.94
N ILE A 181 12.22 4.30 2.51
CA ILE A 181 11.91 4.57 1.10
C ILE A 181 11.92 6.07 0.87
N ALA A 182 12.67 6.54 -0.12
CA ALA A 182 12.74 7.96 -0.50
C ALA A 182 11.43 8.41 -1.18
N THR A 183 10.54 8.99 -0.40
CA THR A 183 9.22 9.48 -0.82
C THR A 183 8.90 10.84 -0.19
N PRO A 184 7.89 11.57 -0.68
CA PRO A 184 7.47 12.82 -0.03
C PRO A 184 7.07 12.65 1.45
N MET A 185 6.62 11.48 1.88
CA MET A 185 6.33 11.19 3.30
C MET A 185 7.54 11.38 4.19
N ASN A 186 8.74 11.09 3.69
CA ASN A 186 10.00 11.19 4.41
C ASN A 186 10.82 12.44 4.00
N ALA A 187 10.18 13.45 3.38
CA ALA A 187 10.89 14.64 2.90
C ALA A 187 11.63 15.39 4.02
N ALA A 188 11.12 15.33 5.25
CA ALA A 188 11.76 15.95 6.42
C ALA A 188 13.15 15.36 6.71
N ASP A 189 13.37 14.06 6.45
CA ASP A 189 14.65 13.40 6.69
C ASP A 189 15.76 13.89 5.73
N PHE A 190 15.35 14.39 4.57
CA PHE A 190 16.23 14.92 3.53
C PHE A 190 16.41 16.46 3.63
N ALA A 191 15.74 17.12 4.57
CA ALA A 191 15.82 18.58 4.70
C ALA A 191 17.23 19.05 5.09
N GLY A 192 17.61 20.27 4.64
CA GLY A 192 18.91 20.86 4.91
C GLY A 192 20.06 20.02 4.32
N GLU A 193 21.01 19.61 5.17
CA GLU A 193 22.14 18.76 4.77
C GLU A 193 21.79 17.25 4.72
N GLY A 194 20.55 16.87 4.99
CA GLY A 194 20.06 15.50 4.98
C GLY A 194 20.71 14.63 6.06
N VAL A 195 20.98 15.18 7.23
CA VAL A 195 21.67 14.47 8.32
C VAL A 195 20.92 13.21 8.73
N MET A 196 19.58 13.30 8.90
CA MET A 196 18.75 12.16 9.26
C MET A 196 18.76 11.09 8.17
N ALA A 197 18.62 11.49 6.90
CA ALA A 197 18.68 10.56 5.78
C ALA A 197 20.03 9.83 5.70
N LYS A 198 21.15 10.53 5.94
CA LYS A 198 22.50 9.92 6.00
C LYS A 198 22.63 8.94 7.17
N GLN A 199 22.07 9.27 8.34
CA GLN A 199 22.09 8.37 9.51
C GLN A 199 21.28 7.10 9.25
N VAL A 200 20.07 7.21 8.73
CA VAL A 200 19.24 6.06 8.38
C VAL A 200 19.93 5.18 7.32
N ALA A 201 20.49 5.80 6.27
CA ALA A 201 21.27 5.06 5.28
C ALA A 201 22.49 4.34 5.90
N ALA A 202 23.20 4.99 6.81
CA ALA A 202 24.36 4.39 7.49
C ALA A 202 23.99 3.23 8.42
N GLN A 203 22.79 3.24 9.00
CA GLN A 203 22.27 2.15 9.85
C GLN A 203 21.69 1.00 9.01
N THR A 204 21.13 1.28 7.83
CA THR A 204 20.62 0.25 6.92
C THR A 204 21.77 -0.60 6.37
N PRO A 205 21.73 -1.94 6.43
CA PRO A 205 22.79 -2.78 5.84
C PRO A 205 23.07 -2.49 4.38
N ALA A 206 22.06 -2.20 3.56
CA ALA A 206 22.19 -1.81 2.16
C ALA A 206 22.83 -0.42 1.96
N ARG A 207 23.06 0.36 3.02
CA ARG A 207 23.73 1.67 3.03
C ARG A 207 23.04 2.74 2.16
N ARG A 208 21.76 2.61 1.92
CA ARG A 208 20.97 3.57 1.15
C ARG A 208 19.49 3.50 1.51
N TRP A 209 18.76 4.51 1.08
CA TRP A 209 17.32 4.45 0.95
C TRP A 209 16.94 3.70 -0.32
N ALA A 210 15.83 3.00 -0.31
CA ALA A 210 15.24 2.46 -1.52
C ALA A 210 14.41 3.54 -2.23
N THR A 211 14.15 3.32 -3.51
CA THR A 211 13.24 4.14 -4.32
C THR A 211 11.81 3.62 -4.20
N ALA A 212 10.83 4.47 -4.50
CA ALA A 212 9.42 4.04 -4.61
C ALA A 212 9.24 2.98 -5.71
N GLN A 213 10.04 3.05 -6.78
CA GLN A 213 10.01 2.08 -7.88
C GLN A 213 10.40 0.67 -7.43
N GLU A 214 11.38 0.51 -6.54
CA GLU A 214 11.75 -0.83 -6.01
C GLU A 214 10.57 -1.49 -5.27
N VAL A 215 9.72 -0.69 -4.60
CA VAL A 215 8.50 -1.21 -3.97
C VAL A 215 7.43 -1.54 -5.02
N ALA A 216 7.30 -0.70 -6.05
CA ALA A 216 6.38 -0.97 -7.17
C ALA A 216 6.77 -2.23 -7.95
N ASP A 217 8.08 -2.49 -8.16
CA ASP A 217 8.57 -3.70 -8.81
C ASP A 217 8.23 -4.97 -8.01
N LEU A 218 8.37 -4.93 -6.68
CA LEU A 218 7.94 -6.02 -5.82
C LEU A 218 6.41 -6.21 -5.87
N THR A 219 5.64 -5.12 -5.87
CA THR A 219 4.18 -5.17 -6.03
C THR A 219 3.81 -5.85 -7.35
N PHE A 220 4.46 -5.46 -8.42
CA PHE A 220 4.25 -5.98 -9.77
C PHE A 220 4.56 -7.47 -9.86
N TYR A 221 5.63 -7.93 -9.20
CA TYR A 221 5.94 -9.34 -9.07
C TYR A 221 4.86 -10.09 -8.29
N LEU A 222 4.41 -9.57 -7.14
CA LEU A 222 3.44 -10.24 -6.27
C LEU A 222 2.03 -10.37 -6.89
N THR A 223 1.73 -9.58 -7.90
CA THR A 223 0.45 -9.66 -8.64
C THR A 223 0.59 -10.44 -9.94
N SER A 224 1.71 -11.09 -10.15
CA SER A 224 1.98 -11.91 -11.33
C SER A 224 1.68 -13.38 -11.10
N PRO A 225 1.43 -14.17 -12.16
CA PRO A 225 1.28 -15.62 -12.06
C PRO A 225 2.48 -16.34 -11.45
N GLN A 226 3.68 -15.73 -11.54
CA GLN A 226 4.90 -16.30 -10.94
C GLN A 226 4.88 -16.26 -9.41
N ALA A 227 4.01 -15.44 -8.82
CA ALA A 227 3.84 -15.32 -7.37
C ALA A 227 2.61 -16.05 -6.84
N ASP A 228 1.88 -16.82 -7.64
CA ASP A 228 0.60 -17.44 -7.25
C ASP A 228 0.69 -18.34 -6.01
N TYR A 229 1.86 -18.92 -5.72
CA TYR A 229 2.04 -19.72 -4.51
C TYR A 229 2.42 -18.90 -3.27
N ILE A 230 2.51 -17.56 -3.40
CA ILE A 230 2.75 -16.63 -2.30
C ILE A 230 1.39 -16.07 -1.84
N ASN A 231 0.93 -16.50 -0.66
CA ASN A 231 -0.35 -16.03 -0.11
C ASN A 231 -0.27 -15.89 1.41
N GLY A 232 -0.80 -14.81 1.96
CA GLY A 232 -0.70 -14.45 3.38
C GLY A 232 0.70 -14.02 3.82
N ALA A 233 1.61 -13.82 2.88
CA ALA A 233 2.98 -13.43 3.17
C ALA A 233 3.08 -11.92 3.50
N VAL A 234 4.08 -11.59 4.32
CA VAL A 234 4.49 -10.21 4.59
C VAL A 234 5.95 -10.09 4.19
N LEU A 235 6.21 -9.39 3.09
CA LEU A 235 7.54 -9.32 2.50
C LEU A 235 8.22 -8.00 2.88
N PRO A 236 9.32 -8.05 3.67
CA PRO A 236 10.11 -6.86 3.92
C PRO A 236 10.85 -6.43 2.65
N ILE A 237 10.89 -5.12 2.41
CA ILE A 237 11.76 -4.46 1.44
C ILE A 237 12.44 -3.30 2.15
N ASP A 238 13.48 -3.63 2.91
CA ASP A 238 14.03 -2.78 3.96
C ASP A 238 15.56 -2.65 3.93
N GLY A 239 16.21 -3.19 2.91
CA GLY A 239 17.66 -3.18 2.79
C GLY A 239 18.39 -3.97 3.89
N GLY A 240 17.69 -4.88 4.57
CA GLY A 240 18.21 -5.71 5.65
C GLY A 240 18.04 -5.08 7.05
N TRP A 241 17.27 -3.99 7.18
CA TRP A 241 17.07 -3.30 8.45
C TRP A 241 16.61 -4.25 9.56
N THR A 242 15.62 -5.09 9.29
CA THR A 242 15.03 -6.00 10.29
C THR A 242 15.90 -7.19 10.67
N LEU A 243 17.06 -7.38 10.04
CA LEU A 243 17.95 -8.53 10.33
C LEU A 243 18.79 -8.33 11.60
N GLY A 244 18.94 -7.12 12.11
CA GLY A 244 19.86 -6.84 13.22
C GLY A 244 19.47 -5.68 14.14
N HIS A 245 18.21 -5.31 14.20
CA HIS A 245 17.69 -4.26 15.08
C HIS A 245 16.51 -4.74 15.89
#